data_ad1e89be770423a55249fcc2fa4ff94d
#
_entry.id   ad1e89be770423a55249fcc2fa4ff94d
#
_cell.length_a   1.000
_cell.length_b   1.000
_cell.length_c   1.000
_cell.angle_alpha   90.00
_cell.angle_beta   90.00
_cell.angle_gamma   90.00
#
_symmetry.space_group_name_H-M   'P 1'
#
loop_
_entity.id
_entity.type
_entity.pdbx_description
1 polymer ?
#
loop_
_entity_poly.entity_id
_entity_poly.type
_entity_poly.pdbx_seq_one_letter_code
_entity_poly.pdbx_strand_id
1 'polypeptide(L)'
;MNNVQKPYRGPLQAVILDWAGTTVDHGSLAPILVLQKIFADRGIEISEEEARRDMGVLKKDHIRSLLAIPRITDAWKNRYRQVPGENEVETLFADFIPQQISCIAECSSVISGVTDVVQCLRDRGLKIGSTTGYTRPMLDVLLSHAARQGYVPDCALCPDDVGAGRPLPWMIYENAIRMKVYPLEAVIKVGDTISDIEEALNAGSWAIGVSQTGNLIGLTEQDWRALPQGERAARLQDARLKFVDAGAHYVIDTLVDLKRVIDQIEVRLDTGERP
;
A
#
# COMPACT_ATOMS: atom_id res chain seq x y z
N MET A 1 -35.14 16.79 12.42
CA MET A 1 -34.31 16.44 13.59
C MET A 1 -32.94 16.00 13.04
N ASN A 2 -31.94 16.86 13.17
CA ASN A 2 -30.57 16.49 12.80
C ASN A 2 -30.07 15.52 13.85
N ASN A 3 -30.05 14.22 13.51
CA ASN A 3 -29.44 13.20 14.33
C ASN A 3 -27.89 13.33 14.16
N VAL A 4 -27.33 14.31 14.86
CA VAL A 4 -25.85 14.45 14.89
C VAL A 4 -25.32 13.27 15.68
N GLN A 5 -24.78 12.30 14.98
CA GLN A 5 -24.12 11.16 15.59
C GLN A 5 -23.05 11.68 16.57
N LYS A 6 -23.14 11.27 17.83
CA LYS A 6 -22.14 11.69 18.84
C LYS A 6 -20.75 11.26 18.37
N PRO A 7 -19.74 12.13 18.52
CA PRO A 7 -18.37 11.75 18.15
C PRO A 7 -17.91 10.55 18.97
N TYR A 8 -17.17 9.67 18.34
CA TYR A 8 -16.52 8.55 19.03
C TYR A 8 -15.44 9.11 19.98
N ARG A 9 -15.39 8.59 21.20
CA ARG A 9 -14.41 8.97 22.23
C ARG A 9 -13.82 7.74 22.93
N GLY A 10 -13.79 6.62 22.22
CA GLY A 10 -13.18 5.38 22.70
C GLY A 10 -11.75 5.21 22.21
N PRO A 11 -11.07 4.16 22.66
CA PRO A 11 -9.70 3.84 22.22
C PRO A 11 -9.69 3.38 20.76
N LEU A 12 -8.51 3.45 20.14
CA LEU A 12 -8.26 2.74 18.90
C LEU A 12 -8.53 1.24 19.06
N GLN A 13 -8.98 0.58 18.01
CA GLN A 13 -9.32 -0.84 18.03
C GLN A 13 -8.55 -1.67 17.02
N ALA A 14 -8.13 -1.08 15.89
CA ALA A 14 -7.39 -1.79 14.86
C ALA A 14 -6.44 -0.89 14.09
N VAL A 15 -5.39 -1.52 13.57
CA VAL A 15 -4.49 -0.96 12.57
C VAL A 15 -4.54 -1.86 11.34
N ILE A 16 -4.79 -1.28 10.18
CA ILE A 16 -4.81 -1.96 8.88
C ILE A 16 -3.58 -1.55 8.11
N LEU A 17 -2.68 -2.49 7.87
CA LEU A 17 -1.38 -2.27 7.24
C LEU A 17 -1.41 -2.67 5.76
N ASP A 18 -0.78 -1.89 4.90
CA ASP A 18 -0.41 -2.35 3.57
C ASP A 18 0.78 -3.32 3.63
N TRP A 19 1.12 -3.93 2.51
CA TRP A 19 2.17 -4.93 2.41
C TRP A 19 3.49 -4.38 1.85
N ALA A 20 3.63 -4.31 0.53
CA ALA A 20 4.88 -3.94 -0.13
C ALA A 20 5.25 -2.47 0.16
N GLY A 21 6.43 -2.21 0.68
CA GLY A 21 6.86 -0.86 1.09
C GLY A 21 6.42 -0.45 2.50
N THR A 22 5.45 -1.15 3.08
CA THR A 22 4.93 -0.87 4.45
C THR A 22 5.37 -1.93 5.44
N THR A 23 5.09 -3.20 5.18
CA THR A 23 5.43 -4.32 6.09
C THR A 23 6.47 -5.27 5.52
N VAL A 24 6.55 -5.40 4.21
CA VAL A 24 7.52 -6.21 3.46
C VAL A 24 8.06 -5.44 2.27
N ASP A 25 9.09 -5.96 1.59
CA ASP A 25 9.61 -5.41 0.33
C ASP A 25 9.99 -3.92 0.45
N HIS A 26 11.06 -3.62 1.17
CA HIS A 26 11.57 -2.24 1.31
C HIS A 26 11.78 -1.59 -0.07
N GLY A 27 11.10 -0.47 -0.31
CA GLY A 27 11.09 0.25 -1.59
C GLY A 27 9.97 -0.17 -2.53
N SER A 28 9.15 -1.17 -2.18
CA SER A 28 8.09 -1.70 -3.06
C SER A 28 8.62 -2.06 -4.45
N LEU A 29 9.67 -2.89 -4.50
CA LEU A 29 10.44 -3.15 -5.72
C LEU A 29 9.86 -4.29 -6.56
N ALA A 30 9.32 -5.32 -5.91
CA ALA A 30 8.83 -6.51 -6.60
C ALA A 30 7.83 -6.21 -7.74
N PRO A 31 6.79 -5.37 -7.54
CA PRO A 31 5.86 -5.05 -8.62
C PRO A 31 6.50 -4.27 -9.77
N ILE A 32 7.48 -3.40 -9.47
CA ILE A 32 8.17 -2.58 -10.47
C ILE A 32 8.98 -3.44 -11.43
N LEU A 33 9.79 -4.34 -10.88
CA LEU A 33 10.63 -5.25 -11.66
C LEU A 33 9.78 -6.11 -12.60
N VAL A 34 8.65 -6.60 -12.12
CA VAL A 34 7.75 -7.43 -12.94
C VAL A 34 7.05 -6.60 -14.02
N LEU A 35 6.55 -5.39 -13.68
CA LEU A 35 5.94 -4.49 -14.68
C LEU A 35 6.94 -4.14 -15.78
N GLN A 36 8.16 -3.73 -15.41
CA GLN A 36 9.20 -3.44 -16.40
C GLN A 36 9.50 -4.64 -17.29
N LYS A 37 9.57 -5.83 -16.71
CA LYS A 37 9.87 -7.06 -17.45
C LYS A 37 8.76 -7.41 -18.45
N ILE A 38 7.49 -7.42 -18.06
CA ILE A 38 6.39 -7.80 -18.98
C ILE A 38 6.24 -6.83 -20.15
N PHE A 39 6.56 -5.53 -19.95
CA PHE A 39 6.59 -4.55 -21.04
C PHE A 39 7.84 -4.72 -21.90
N ALA A 40 9.02 -4.96 -21.32
CA ALA A 40 10.25 -5.23 -22.05
C ALA A 40 10.16 -6.51 -22.90
N ASP A 41 9.50 -7.56 -22.42
CA ASP A 41 9.22 -8.79 -23.16
C ASP A 41 8.37 -8.52 -24.44
N ARG A 42 7.64 -7.39 -24.45
CA ARG A 42 6.90 -6.86 -25.63
C ARG A 42 7.73 -5.85 -26.45
N GLY A 43 9.00 -5.61 -26.07
CA GLY A 43 9.88 -4.64 -26.70
C GLY A 43 9.48 -3.19 -26.47
N ILE A 44 8.84 -2.92 -25.33
CA ILE A 44 8.43 -1.59 -24.87
C ILE A 44 9.04 -1.39 -23.49
N GLU A 45 9.97 -0.47 -23.39
CA GLU A 45 10.57 -0.11 -22.11
C GLU A 45 9.69 0.91 -21.39
N ILE A 46 9.46 0.68 -20.10
CA ILE A 46 8.85 1.63 -19.19
C ILE A 46 9.87 2.05 -18.13
N SER A 47 9.88 3.33 -17.79
CA SER A 47 10.74 3.84 -16.73
C SER A 47 10.25 3.39 -15.36
N GLU A 48 11.13 3.45 -14.36
CA GLU A 48 10.74 3.20 -12.98
C GLU A 48 9.69 4.20 -12.49
N GLU A 49 9.82 5.48 -12.86
CA GLU A 49 8.86 6.52 -12.52
C GLU A 49 7.47 6.21 -13.10
N GLU A 50 7.40 5.79 -14.37
CA GLU A 50 6.14 5.37 -14.99
C GLU A 50 5.54 4.16 -14.26
N ALA A 51 6.36 3.15 -13.97
CA ALA A 51 5.92 1.94 -13.29
C ALA A 51 5.43 2.20 -11.84
N ARG A 52 5.94 3.24 -11.16
CA ARG A 52 5.54 3.63 -9.80
C ARG A 52 4.29 4.50 -9.73
N ARG A 53 3.88 5.10 -10.84
CA ARG A 53 2.88 6.18 -10.89
C ARG A 53 1.55 5.83 -10.21
N ASP A 54 0.98 4.66 -10.53
CA ASP A 54 -0.32 4.20 -10.05
C ASP A 54 -0.16 2.97 -9.12
N MET A 55 0.91 2.98 -8.30
CA MET A 55 1.17 1.90 -7.35
C MET A 55 0.06 1.83 -6.28
N GLY A 56 -0.24 0.61 -5.85
CA GLY A 56 -1.22 0.37 -4.78
C GLY A 56 -2.63 0.05 -5.27
N VAL A 57 -3.01 0.41 -6.51
CA VAL A 57 -4.29 0.04 -7.11
C VAL A 57 -4.30 -1.43 -7.59
N LEU A 58 -5.48 -1.92 -8.01
CA LEU A 58 -5.63 -3.24 -8.62
C LEU A 58 -4.66 -3.38 -9.81
N LYS A 59 -3.88 -4.44 -9.86
CA LYS A 59 -2.80 -4.61 -10.86
C LYS A 59 -3.27 -4.55 -12.30
N LYS A 60 -4.48 -5.03 -12.58
CA LYS A 60 -5.08 -4.92 -13.91
C LYS A 60 -5.33 -3.46 -14.32
N ASP A 61 -5.81 -2.64 -13.38
CA ASP A 61 -6.03 -1.20 -13.60
C ASP A 61 -4.70 -0.45 -13.75
N HIS A 62 -3.68 -0.85 -12.98
CA HIS A 62 -2.33 -0.32 -13.11
C HIS A 62 -1.75 -0.57 -14.51
N ILE A 63 -1.86 -1.80 -15.04
CA ILE A 63 -1.42 -2.13 -16.41
C ILE A 63 -2.20 -1.30 -17.44
N ARG A 64 -3.50 -1.13 -17.25
CA ARG A 64 -4.34 -0.30 -18.14
C ARG A 64 -3.87 1.15 -18.14
N SER A 65 -3.57 1.72 -17.00
CA SER A 65 -3.08 3.10 -16.90
C SER A 65 -1.70 3.26 -17.53
N LEU A 66 -0.80 2.29 -17.40
CA LEU A 66 0.50 2.28 -18.09
C LEU A 66 0.33 2.29 -19.60
N LEU A 67 -0.54 1.44 -20.15
CA LEU A 67 -0.82 1.41 -21.58
C LEU A 67 -1.47 2.71 -22.10
N ALA A 68 -2.14 3.48 -21.25
CA ALA A 68 -2.73 4.77 -21.57
C ALA A 68 -1.74 5.94 -21.55
N ILE A 69 -0.51 5.76 -21.07
CA ILE A 69 0.54 6.78 -21.13
C ILE A 69 0.87 7.04 -22.61
N PRO A 70 0.79 8.30 -23.10
CA PRO A 70 0.92 8.59 -24.54
C PRO A 70 2.17 8.00 -25.16
N ARG A 71 3.33 8.12 -24.53
CA ARG A 71 4.59 7.54 -25.01
C ARG A 71 4.52 6.02 -25.16
N ILE A 72 3.90 5.34 -24.21
CA ILE A 72 3.75 3.87 -24.20
C ILE A 72 2.72 3.45 -25.27
N THR A 73 1.59 4.16 -25.35
CA THR A 73 0.59 3.95 -26.40
C THR A 73 1.21 4.07 -27.79
N ASP A 74 2.00 5.13 -28.02
CA ASP A 74 2.66 5.36 -29.32
C ASP A 74 3.73 4.30 -29.61
N ALA A 75 4.55 3.90 -28.62
CA ALA A 75 5.51 2.81 -28.78
C ALA A 75 4.81 1.50 -29.14
N TRP A 76 3.69 1.19 -28.47
CA TRP A 76 2.86 0.01 -28.79
C TRP A 76 2.34 0.06 -30.23
N LYS A 77 1.71 1.19 -30.61
CA LYS A 77 1.18 1.41 -31.95
C LYS A 77 2.26 1.28 -33.04
N ASN A 78 3.45 1.83 -32.80
CA ASN A 78 4.55 1.73 -33.75
C ASN A 78 5.00 0.29 -33.97
N ARG A 79 5.03 -0.52 -32.89
CA ARG A 79 5.49 -1.90 -32.93
C ARG A 79 4.44 -2.87 -33.46
N TYR A 80 3.21 -2.76 -33.00
CA TYR A 80 2.13 -3.72 -33.27
C TYR A 80 1.10 -3.23 -34.31
N ARG A 81 1.24 -1.99 -34.78
CA ARG A 81 0.35 -1.35 -35.77
C ARG A 81 -1.11 -1.20 -35.30
N GLN A 82 -1.34 -1.29 -34.01
CA GLN A 82 -2.65 -1.10 -33.36
C GLN A 82 -2.50 -0.38 -32.01
N VAL A 83 -3.52 0.33 -31.60
CA VAL A 83 -3.59 0.94 -30.26
C VAL A 83 -3.85 -0.18 -29.25
N PRO A 84 -3.16 -0.20 -28.09
CA PRO A 84 -3.42 -1.21 -27.06
C PRO A 84 -4.83 -1.02 -26.49
N GLY A 85 -5.54 -2.13 -26.27
CA GLY A 85 -6.89 -2.18 -25.72
C GLY A 85 -7.00 -3.18 -24.56
N GLU A 86 -8.22 -3.57 -24.24
CA GLU A 86 -8.48 -4.47 -23.10
C GLU A 86 -7.84 -5.86 -23.27
N ASN A 87 -7.73 -6.36 -24.52
CA ASN A 87 -7.06 -7.64 -24.79
C ASN A 87 -5.59 -7.62 -24.41
N GLU A 88 -4.91 -6.50 -24.64
CA GLU A 88 -3.51 -6.29 -24.25
C GLU A 88 -3.37 -6.20 -22.74
N VAL A 89 -4.31 -5.52 -22.07
CA VAL A 89 -4.38 -5.49 -20.59
C VAL A 89 -4.50 -6.90 -20.02
N GLU A 90 -5.46 -7.70 -20.53
CA GLU A 90 -5.66 -9.10 -20.10
C GLU A 90 -4.41 -9.95 -20.30
N THR A 91 -3.76 -9.81 -21.48
CA THR A 91 -2.56 -10.58 -21.80
C THR A 91 -1.39 -10.22 -20.89
N LEU A 92 -1.12 -8.93 -20.70
CA LEU A 92 -0.06 -8.45 -19.81
C LEU A 92 -0.35 -8.84 -18.35
N PHE A 93 -1.61 -8.76 -17.92
CA PHE A 93 -2.00 -9.17 -16.58
C PHE A 93 -1.83 -10.69 -16.37
N ALA A 94 -2.18 -11.51 -17.36
CA ALA A 94 -1.95 -12.95 -17.32
C ALA A 94 -0.45 -13.31 -17.21
N ASP A 95 0.43 -12.55 -17.86
CA ASP A 95 1.89 -12.72 -17.76
C ASP A 95 2.46 -12.17 -16.45
N PHE A 96 1.82 -11.14 -15.90
CA PHE A 96 2.24 -10.51 -14.64
C PHE A 96 2.09 -11.48 -13.45
N ILE A 97 0.98 -12.19 -13.36
CA ILE A 97 0.64 -13.03 -12.20
C ILE A 97 1.75 -14.04 -11.85
N PRO A 98 2.19 -14.95 -12.76
CA PRO A 98 3.20 -15.94 -12.43
C PRO A 98 4.57 -15.34 -12.13
N GLN A 99 4.94 -14.26 -12.81
CA GLN A 99 6.20 -13.56 -12.57
C GLN A 99 6.20 -12.85 -11.22
N GLN A 100 5.07 -12.21 -10.85
CA GLN A 100 4.93 -11.58 -9.54
C GLN A 100 4.97 -12.61 -8.40
N ILE A 101 4.30 -13.76 -8.55
CA ILE A 101 4.36 -14.84 -7.56
C ILE A 101 5.80 -15.31 -7.34
N SER A 102 6.57 -15.50 -8.42
CA SER A 102 8.00 -15.87 -8.33
C SER A 102 8.82 -14.77 -7.63
N CYS A 103 8.59 -13.51 -8.00
CA CYS A 103 9.31 -12.37 -7.42
C CYS A 103 8.99 -12.16 -5.94
N ILE A 104 7.73 -12.36 -5.52
CA ILE A 104 7.32 -12.26 -4.11
C ILE A 104 8.14 -13.20 -3.24
N ALA A 105 8.41 -14.43 -3.70
CA ALA A 105 9.19 -15.40 -2.95
C ALA A 105 10.62 -14.90 -2.62
N GLU A 106 11.19 -14.05 -3.47
CA GLU A 106 12.54 -13.49 -3.32
C GLU A 106 12.54 -12.13 -2.62
N CYS A 107 11.50 -11.32 -2.83
CA CYS A 107 11.44 -9.92 -2.39
C CYS A 107 10.60 -9.69 -1.12
N SER A 108 9.93 -10.70 -0.56
CA SER A 108 9.01 -10.55 0.58
C SER A 108 9.69 -10.55 1.96
N SER A 109 10.90 -10.00 2.06
CA SER A 109 11.53 -9.80 3.38
C SER A 109 10.71 -8.83 4.22
N VAL A 110 10.40 -9.22 5.47
CA VAL A 110 9.73 -8.33 6.42
C VAL A 110 10.66 -7.16 6.76
N ILE A 111 10.14 -5.96 6.64
CA ILE A 111 10.91 -4.73 6.89
C ILE A 111 11.31 -4.68 8.39
N SER A 112 12.54 -4.23 8.63
CA SER A 112 13.11 -4.15 9.97
C SER A 112 12.21 -3.40 10.96
N GLY A 113 11.95 -3.99 12.12
CA GLY A 113 11.12 -3.44 13.20
C GLY A 113 9.62 -3.70 13.06
N VAL A 114 9.12 -4.22 11.94
CA VAL A 114 7.68 -4.47 11.73
C VAL A 114 7.13 -5.47 12.75
N THR A 115 7.80 -6.58 12.98
CA THR A 115 7.36 -7.60 13.94
C THR A 115 7.26 -7.07 15.36
N ASP A 116 8.23 -6.25 15.79
CA ASP A 116 8.24 -5.64 17.10
C ASP A 116 7.12 -4.59 17.27
N VAL A 117 6.87 -3.82 16.21
CA VAL A 117 5.75 -2.87 16.20
C VAL A 117 4.42 -3.62 16.29
N VAL A 118 4.21 -4.65 15.46
CA VAL A 118 2.98 -5.45 15.47
C VAL A 118 2.76 -6.10 16.84
N GLN A 119 3.79 -6.62 17.48
CA GLN A 119 3.68 -7.16 18.84
C GLN A 119 3.28 -6.07 19.85
N CYS A 120 3.91 -4.92 19.79
CA CYS A 120 3.56 -3.79 20.66
C CYS A 120 2.11 -3.31 20.46
N LEU A 121 1.59 -3.33 19.21
CA LEU A 121 0.20 -3.00 18.92
C LEU A 121 -0.76 -4.02 19.54
N ARG A 122 -0.43 -5.32 19.43
CA ARG A 122 -1.20 -6.40 20.07
C ARG A 122 -1.20 -6.31 21.60
N ASP A 123 -0.06 -5.97 22.21
CA ASP A 123 0.04 -5.76 23.65
C ASP A 123 -0.86 -4.60 24.14
N ARG A 124 -1.17 -3.64 23.25
CA ARG A 124 -2.16 -2.57 23.48
C ARG A 124 -3.61 -3.00 23.17
N GLY A 125 -3.84 -4.24 22.78
CA GLY A 125 -5.16 -4.78 22.46
C GLY A 125 -5.65 -4.43 21.06
N LEU A 126 -4.82 -3.87 20.17
CA LEU A 126 -5.17 -3.53 18.80
C LEU A 126 -5.16 -4.78 17.91
N LYS A 127 -6.16 -4.88 17.05
CA LYS A 127 -6.22 -5.89 16.00
C LYS A 127 -5.44 -5.44 14.77
N ILE A 128 -4.84 -6.41 14.09
CA ILE A 128 -3.98 -6.15 12.93
C ILE A 128 -4.66 -6.67 11.66
N GLY A 129 -5.20 -5.75 10.87
CA GLY A 129 -5.69 -6.05 9.53
C GLY A 129 -4.64 -5.79 8.47
N SER A 130 -4.88 -6.25 7.26
CA SER A 130 -4.10 -5.84 6.11
C SER A 130 -4.91 -5.76 4.82
N THR A 131 -4.47 -4.88 3.90
CA THR A 131 -5.01 -4.76 2.54
C THR A 131 -3.87 -4.68 1.54
N THR A 132 -4.10 -5.12 0.30
CA THR A 132 -3.11 -5.06 -0.78
C THR A 132 -3.80 -4.90 -2.14
N GLY A 133 -3.08 -4.37 -3.13
CA GLY A 133 -3.49 -4.40 -4.54
C GLY A 133 -3.16 -5.72 -5.25
N TYR A 134 -2.63 -6.73 -4.56
CA TYR A 134 -2.34 -8.05 -5.10
C TYR A 134 -3.60 -8.88 -5.30
N THR A 135 -3.53 -9.89 -6.17
CA THR A 135 -4.58 -10.91 -6.30
C THR A 135 -4.48 -11.94 -5.17
N ARG A 136 -5.52 -12.76 -4.98
CA ARG A 136 -5.54 -13.80 -3.94
C ARG A 136 -4.36 -14.77 -4.04
N PRO A 137 -4.00 -15.34 -5.24
CA PRO A 137 -2.83 -16.21 -5.35
C PRO A 137 -1.50 -15.55 -4.94
N MET A 138 -1.33 -14.26 -5.22
CA MET A 138 -0.14 -13.51 -4.80
C MET A 138 -0.12 -13.31 -3.28
N LEU A 139 -1.27 -12.92 -2.71
CA LEU A 139 -1.39 -12.69 -1.26
C LEU A 139 -1.16 -13.99 -0.47
N ASP A 140 -1.64 -15.13 -0.94
CA ASP A 140 -1.44 -16.41 -0.27
C ASP A 140 0.05 -16.80 -0.18
N VAL A 141 0.81 -16.57 -1.24
CA VAL A 141 2.28 -16.75 -1.23
C VAL A 141 2.92 -15.78 -0.25
N LEU A 142 2.54 -14.51 -0.30
CA LEU A 142 3.08 -13.46 0.58
C LEU A 142 2.82 -13.76 2.06
N LEU A 143 1.59 -14.15 2.41
CA LEU A 143 1.21 -14.56 3.77
C LEU A 143 2.09 -15.70 4.29
N SER A 144 2.32 -16.72 3.46
CA SER A 144 3.17 -17.86 3.81
C SER A 144 4.62 -17.43 4.08
N HIS A 145 5.17 -16.50 3.28
CA HIS A 145 6.53 -16.00 3.45
C HIS A 145 6.67 -15.07 4.66
N ALA A 146 5.71 -14.18 4.88
CA ALA A 146 5.69 -13.27 6.02
C ALA A 146 5.53 -14.00 7.35
N ALA A 147 4.67 -15.03 7.39
CA ALA A 147 4.45 -15.86 8.58
C ALA A 147 5.73 -16.55 9.05
N ARG A 148 6.56 -17.07 8.15
CA ARG A 148 7.88 -17.67 8.48
C ARG A 148 8.85 -16.65 9.09
N GLN A 149 8.61 -15.36 8.86
CA GLN A 149 9.40 -14.24 9.39
C GLN A 149 8.74 -13.57 10.61
N GLY A 150 7.64 -14.15 11.14
CA GLY A 150 6.96 -13.69 12.35
C GLY A 150 5.88 -12.62 12.13
N TYR A 151 5.54 -12.27 10.87
CA TYR A 151 4.45 -11.34 10.60
C TYR A 151 3.20 -12.07 10.13
N VAL A 152 2.15 -12.04 10.97
CA VAL A 152 0.85 -12.66 10.71
C VAL A 152 -0.26 -11.67 11.08
N PRO A 153 -0.98 -11.05 10.14
CA PRO A 153 -2.14 -10.22 10.47
C PRO A 153 -3.34 -11.06 10.92
N ASP A 154 -4.27 -10.48 11.68
CA ASP A 154 -5.50 -11.13 12.13
C ASP A 154 -6.52 -11.27 10.98
N CYS A 155 -6.44 -10.38 9.98
CA CYS A 155 -7.21 -10.42 8.76
C CYS A 155 -6.37 -9.87 7.60
N ALA A 156 -6.37 -10.56 6.47
CA ALA A 156 -5.64 -10.15 5.26
C ALA A 156 -6.56 -10.21 4.04
N LEU A 157 -6.72 -9.08 3.37
CA LEU A 157 -7.65 -8.90 2.25
C LEU A 157 -6.96 -8.36 1.00
N CYS A 158 -7.50 -8.78 -0.13
CA CYS A 158 -7.15 -8.29 -1.45
C CYS A 158 -8.44 -7.96 -2.25
N PRO A 159 -8.34 -7.32 -3.43
CA PRO A 159 -9.51 -6.97 -4.23
C PRO A 159 -10.41 -8.15 -4.58
N ASP A 160 -9.87 -9.36 -4.72
CA ASP A 160 -10.64 -10.57 -5.04
C ASP A 160 -11.65 -10.95 -3.93
N ASP A 161 -11.41 -10.52 -2.69
CA ASP A 161 -12.30 -10.80 -1.55
C ASP A 161 -13.53 -9.91 -1.50
N VAL A 162 -13.47 -8.73 -2.10
CA VAL A 162 -14.49 -7.67 -2.00
C VAL A 162 -14.98 -7.16 -3.35
N GLY A 163 -14.40 -7.67 -4.44
CA GLY A 163 -14.82 -7.35 -5.82
C GLY A 163 -14.28 -6.03 -6.37
N ALA A 164 -13.54 -5.24 -5.58
CA ALA A 164 -12.92 -4.00 -6.04
C ALA A 164 -11.69 -3.61 -5.19
N GLY A 165 -10.75 -2.91 -5.81
CA GLY A 165 -9.52 -2.41 -5.17
C GLY A 165 -9.59 -0.96 -4.73
N ARG A 166 -8.48 -0.47 -4.20
CA ARG A 166 -8.25 0.94 -3.88
C ARG A 166 -8.48 1.84 -5.11
N PRO A 167 -8.98 3.04 -4.93
CA PRO A 167 -9.18 3.77 -3.66
C PRO A 167 -10.52 3.47 -2.98
N LEU A 168 -11.30 2.46 -3.43
CA LEU A 168 -12.55 2.10 -2.80
C LEU A 168 -12.31 1.47 -1.42
N PRO A 169 -13.12 1.81 -0.39
CA PRO A 169 -12.85 1.45 1.00
C PRO A 169 -13.26 0.03 1.38
N TRP A 170 -13.62 -0.80 0.43
CA TRP A 170 -14.27 -2.10 0.68
C TRP A 170 -13.39 -3.06 1.49
N MET A 171 -12.08 -3.08 1.24
CA MET A 171 -11.17 -3.92 2.01
C MET A 171 -11.04 -3.45 3.47
N ILE A 172 -11.09 -2.14 3.74
CA ILE A 172 -11.12 -1.61 5.12
C ILE A 172 -12.42 -1.99 5.81
N TYR A 173 -13.58 -1.85 5.14
CA TYR A 173 -14.88 -2.24 5.69
C TYR A 173 -14.93 -3.73 6.00
N GLU A 174 -14.49 -4.57 5.10
CA GLU A 174 -14.48 -6.02 5.30
C GLU A 174 -13.50 -6.45 6.41
N ASN A 175 -12.33 -5.80 6.52
CA ASN A 175 -11.43 -5.97 7.67
C ASN A 175 -12.15 -5.64 8.98
N ALA A 176 -12.84 -4.49 9.04
CA ALA A 176 -13.56 -4.07 10.24
C ALA A 176 -14.66 -5.07 10.62
N ILE A 177 -15.41 -5.59 9.62
CA ILE A 177 -16.46 -6.61 9.84
C ILE A 177 -15.85 -7.91 10.39
N ARG A 178 -14.82 -8.46 9.73
CA ARG A 178 -14.17 -9.72 10.13
C ARG A 178 -13.51 -9.62 11.50
N MET A 179 -12.88 -8.49 11.78
CA MET A 179 -12.26 -8.23 13.06
C MET A 179 -13.24 -7.73 14.13
N LYS A 180 -14.53 -7.49 13.79
CA LYS A 180 -15.55 -6.94 14.71
C LYS A 180 -15.13 -5.63 15.34
N VAL A 181 -14.69 -4.69 14.51
CA VAL A 181 -14.26 -3.34 14.89
C VAL A 181 -15.31 -2.32 14.45
N TYR A 182 -15.66 -1.41 15.34
CA TYR A 182 -16.61 -0.31 15.10
C TYR A 182 -16.43 0.78 16.17
N PRO A 183 -16.52 2.07 15.81
CA PRO A 183 -16.70 2.62 14.46
C PRO A 183 -15.36 2.73 13.70
N LEU A 184 -15.39 3.22 12.44
CA LEU A 184 -14.17 3.35 11.63
C LEU A 184 -13.24 4.48 12.09
N GLU A 185 -13.74 5.42 12.88
CA GLU A 185 -12.93 6.41 13.62
C GLU A 185 -11.94 5.72 14.60
N ALA A 186 -12.23 4.47 15.01
CA ALA A 186 -11.32 3.65 15.83
C ALA A 186 -10.29 2.84 15.03
N VAL A 187 -10.17 3.11 13.72
CA VAL A 187 -9.29 2.38 12.81
C VAL A 187 -8.25 3.30 12.20
N ILE A 188 -7.01 2.82 12.16
CA ILE A 188 -5.90 3.42 11.43
C ILE A 188 -5.63 2.59 10.17
N LYS A 189 -5.48 3.23 9.02
CA LYS A 189 -4.89 2.64 7.82
C LYS A 189 -3.50 3.23 7.61
N VAL A 190 -2.53 2.35 7.40
CA VAL A 190 -1.13 2.71 7.13
C VAL A 190 -0.72 2.13 5.78
N GLY A 191 -0.11 2.94 4.94
CA GLY A 191 0.39 2.50 3.64
C GLY A 191 1.43 3.44 3.05
N ASP A 192 2.06 3.01 1.98
CA ASP A 192 3.18 3.69 1.33
C ASP A 192 2.82 4.33 -0.01
N THR A 193 1.55 4.27 -0.40
CA THR A 193 1.04 4.84 -1.67
C THR A 193 -0.07 5.86 -1.46
N ILE A 194 -0.27 6.72 -2.45
CA ILE A 194 -1.38 7.69 -2.43
C ILE A 194 -2.74 6.96 -2.37
N SER A 195 -2.87 5.83 -3.06
CA SER A 195 -4.10 5.04 -3.03
C SER A 195 -4.42 4.42 -1.67
N ASP A 196 -3.44 4.23 -0.77
CA ASP A 196 -3.68 3.86 0.63
C ASP A 196 -4.31 5.00 1.42
N ILE A 197 -3.84 6.22 1.18
CA ILE A 197 -4.41 7.41 1.83
C ILE A 197 -5.85 7.63 1.38
N GLU A 198 -6.10 7.56 0.07
CA GLU A 198 -7.44 7.69 -0.50
C GLU A 198 -8.38 6.59 0.02
N GLU A 199 -7.92 5.33 0.11
CA GLU A 199 -8.68 4.21 0.70
C GLU A 199 -9.09 4.51 2.15
N ALA A 200 -8.16 5.04 2.96
CA ALA A 200 -8.39 5.41 4.34
C ALA A 200 -9.41 6.55 4.49
N LEU A 201 -9.23 7.62 3.71
CA LEU A 201 -10.12 8.79 3.72
C LEU A 201 -11.54 8.40 3.27
N ASN A 202 -11.65 7.61 2.21
CA ASN A 202 -12.93 7.11 1.72
C ASN A 202 -13.61 6.17 2.72
N ALA A 203 -12.85 5.50 3.57
CA ALA A 203 -13.38 4.68 4.65
C ALA A 203 -13.84 5.51 5.88
N GLY A 204 -13.37 6.73 6.04
CA GLY A 204 -13.56 7.52 7.28
C GLY A 204 -12.67 7.00 8.42
N SER A 205 -11.47 6.53 8.11
CA SER A 205 -10.46 6.06 9.06
C SER A 205 -9.22 6.97 9.06
N TRP A 206 -8.36 6.86 10.07
CA TRP A 206 -7.13 7.63 10.15
C TRP A 206 -6.14 7.16 9.06
N ALA A 207 -5.70 8.09 8.22
CA ALA A 207 -4.79 7.84 7.11
C ALA A 207 -3.35 8.20 7.51
N ILE A 208 -2.43 7.22 7.42
CA ILE A 208 -1.00 7.40 7.73
C ILE A 208 -0.15 6.96 6.55
N GLY A 209 0.67 7.88 6.03
CA GLY A 209 1.64 7.59 4.98
C GLY A 209 2.99 7.11 5.55
N VAL A 210 3.59 6.09 4.93
CA VAL A 210 4.96 5.64 5.23
C VAL A 210 5.89 6.11 4.13
N SER A 211 6.86 6.97 4.46
CA SER A 211 7.71 7.62 3.47
C SER A 211 8.96 6.82 3.11
N GLN A 212 9.80 6.46 4.10
CA GLN A 212 11.16 5.97 3.87
C GLN A 212 11.22 4.60 3.19
N THR A 213 10.37 3.67 3.64
CA THR A 213 10.42 2.28 3.19
C THR A 213 9.55 2.02 1.96
N GLY A 214 8.82 3.05 1.49
CA GLY A 214 7.73 2.91 0.54
C GLY A 214 8.07 3.25 -0.90
N ASN A 215 7.03 3.18 -1.71
CA ASN A 215 7.04 3.41 -3.16
C ASN A 215 7.58 4.78 -3.57
N LEU A 216 7.30 5.85 -2.78
CA LEU A 216 7.73 7.21 -3.14
C LEU A 216 9.25 7.41 -3.05
N ILE A 217 9.95 6.61 -2.25
CA ILE A 217 11.42 6.56 -2.21
C ILE A 217 11.94 5.54 -3.20
N GLY A 218 11.38 4.34 -3.24
CA GLY A 218 11.65 3.35 -4.26
C GLY A 218 13.03 2.71 -4.23
N LEU A 219 13.70 2.68 -3.08
CA LEU A 219 15.07 2.16 -2.95
C LEU A 219 15.10 0.93 -2.06
N THR A 220 16.09 0.05 -2.30
CA THR A 220 16.43 -0.98 -1.31
C THR A 220 16.90 -0.35 0.00
N GLU A 221 16.82 -1.07 1.10
CA GLU A 221 17.34 -0.59 2.38
C GLU A 221 18.86 -0.28 2.29
N GLN A 222 19.61 -1.08 1.52
CA GLN A 222 21.03 -0.86 1.30
C GLN A 222 21.31 0.43 0.54
N ASP A 223 20.60 0.67 -0.58
CA ASP A 223 20.78 1.88 -1.39
C ASP A 223 20.34 3.12 -0.61
N TRP A 224 19.23 3.03 0.13
CA TRP A 224 18.80 4.11 1.01
C TRP A 224 19.86 4.50 2.04
N ARG A 225 20.49 3.51 2.69
CA ARG A 225 21.56 3.75 3.67
C ARG A 225 22.83 4.33 3.05
N ALA A 226 23.09 4.02 1.79
CA ALA A 226 24.25 4.52 1.05
C ALA A 226 24.11 5.98 0.59
N LEU A 227 22.87 6.52 0.52
CA LEU A 227 22.65 7.90 0.11
C LEU A 227 23.25 8.91 1.10
N PRO A 228 23.78 10.04 0.60
CA PRO A 228 24.16 11.19 1.43
C PRO A 228 22.98 11.70 2.26
N GLN A 229 23.27 12.16 3.49
CA GLN A 229 22.22 12.65 4.40
C GLN A 229 21.32 13.73 3.80
N GLY A 230 21.91 14.69 3.06
CA GLY A 230 21.16 15.77 2.40
C GLY A 230 20.19 15.25 1.33
N GLU A 231 20.59 14.23 0.56
CA GLU A 231 19.73 13.62 -0.44
C GLU A 231 18.59 12.83 0.20
N ARG A 232 18.86 12.06 1.27
CA ARG A 232 17.82 11.40 2.04
C ARG A 232 16.80 12.40 2.59
N ALA A 233 17.27 13.50 3.17
CA ALA A 233 16.38 14.53 3.70
C ALA A 233 15.49 15.15 2.61
N ALA A 234 16.05 15.45 1.44
CA ALA A 234 15.29 16.01 0.32
C ALA A 234 14.22 15.04 -0.20
N ARG A 235 14.56 13.76 -0.39
CA ARG A 235 13.62 12.72 -0.83
C ARG A 235 12.50 12.49 0.19
N LEU A 236 12.81 12.44 1.49
CA LEU A 236 11.80 12.33 2.55
C LEU A 236 10.86 13.52 2.56
N GLN A 237 11.39 14.75 2.38
CA GLN A 237 10.57 15.94 2.33
C GLN A 237 9.59 15.91 1.16
N ASP A 238 10.05 15.51 -0.03
CA ASP A 238 9.18 15.37 -1.22
C ASP A 238 8.10 14.31 -0.99
N ALA A 239 8.46 13.13 -0.47
CA ALA A 239 7.50 12.06 -0.17
C ALA A 239 6.46 12.51 0.88
N ARG A 240 6.89 13.21 1.94
CA ARG A 240 5.97 13.73 2.97
C ARG A 240 4.99 14.74 2.41
N LEU A 241 5.45 15.66 1.54
CA LEU A 241 4.57 16.64 0.89
C LEU A 241 3.51 15.94 0.04
N LYS A 242 3.87 14.93 -0.74
CA LYS A 242 2.90 14.17 -1.55
C LYS A 242 1.82 13.49 -0.69
N PHE A 243 2.19 12.93 0.46
CA PHE A 243 1.21 12.36 1.38
C PHE A 243 0.31 13.41 2.03
N VAL A 244 0.88 14.54 2.43
CA VAL A 244 0.10 15.66 2.99
C VAL A 244 -0.87 16.22 1.95
N ASP A 245 -0.43 16.41 0.71
CA ASP A 245 -1.27 16.87 -0.39
C ASP A 245 -2.40 15.88 -0.73
N ALA A 246 -2.17 14.58 -0.52
CA ALA A 246 -3.20 13.54 -0.65
C ALA A 246 -4.17 13.49 0.54
N GLY A 247 -3.94 14.27 1.60
CA GLY A 247 -4.82 14.34 2.77
C GLY A 247 -4.45 13.39 3.91
N ALA A 248 -3.22 12.84 3.95
CA ALA A 248 -2.78 12.02 5.07
C ALA A 248 -2.85 12.79 6.39
N HIS A 249 -3.45 12.18 7.41
CA HIS A 249 -3.53 12.77 8.75
C HIS A 249 -2.16 12.82 9.44
N TYR A 250 -1.31 11.85 9.13
CA TYR A 250 0.08 11.76 9.59
C TYR A 250 0.97 11.15 8.51
N VAL A 251 2.25 11.50 8.57
CA VAL A 251 3.29 10.84 7.77
C VAL A 251 4.41 10.42 8.69
N ILE A 252 4.79 9.15 8.60
CA ILE A 252 5.90 8.55 9.35
C ILE A 252 7.00 8.12 8.39
N ASP A 253 8.23 8.03 8.86
CA ASP A 253 9.33 7.57 8.03
C ASP A 253 9.33 6.05 7.92
N THR A 254 9.16 5.37 9.04
CA THR A 254 9.07 3.92 9.13
C THR A 254 7.90 3.51 10.03
N LEU A 255 7.50 2.25 9.97
CA LEU A 255 6.43 1.74 10.83
C LEU A 255 6.77 1.84 12.33
N VAL A 256 8.06 1.93 12.69
CA VAL A 256 8.51 2.09 14.09
C VAL A 256 7.96 3.38 14.71
N ASP A 257 7.76 4.43 13.92
CA ASP A 257 7.25 5.72 14.37
C ASP A 257 5.75 5.70 14.68
N LEU A 258 5.04 4.64 14.27
CA LEU A 258 3.59 4.51 14.43
C LEU A 258 3.17 4.56 15.92
N LYS A 259 3.99 4.03 16.81
CA LYS A 259 3.70 4.02 18.26
C LYS A 259 3.37 5.42 18.79
N ARG A 260 4.17 6.41 18.40
CA ARG A 260 3.97 7.82 18.79
C ARG A 260 2.70 8.42 18.17
N VAL A 261 2.41 8.06 16.92
CA VAL A 261 1.23 8.58 16.20
C VAL A 261 -0.06 8.02 16.82
N ILE A 262 -0.07 6.77 17.25
CA ILE A 262 -1.20 6.17 17.95
C ILE A 262 -1.55 6.98 19.21
N ASP A 263 -0.56 7.33 20.05
CA ASP A 263 -0.79 8.13 21.26
C ASP A 263 -1.42 9.49 20.93
N GLN A 264 -0.99 10.12 19.83
CA GLN A 264 -1.56 11.39 19.37
C GLN A 264 -3.00 11.24 18.87
N ILE A 265 -3.31 10.16 18.13
CA ILE A 265 -4.66 9.89 17.65
C ILE A 265 -5.61 9.60 18.83
N GLU A 266 -5.18 8.83 19.82
CA GLU A 266 -5.99 8.56 21.02
C GLU A 266 -6.37 9.85 21.75
N VAL A 267 -5.45 10.81 21.90
CA VAL A 267 -5.75 12.13 22.45
C VAL A 267 -6.80 12.88 21.61
N ARG A 268 -6.71 12.82 20.27
CA ARG A 268 -7.68 13.45 19.36
C ARG A 268 -9.07 12.79 19.49
N LEU A 269 -9.12 11.46 19.59
CA LEU A 269 -10.36 10.72 19.80
C LEU A 269 -11.03 11.08 21.14
N ASP A 270 -10.26 11.24 22.23
CA ASP A 270 -10.77 11.63 23.55
C ASP A 270 -11.44 13.01 23.50
N THR A 271 -10.96 13.92 22.66
CA THR A 271 -11.62 15.23 22.43
C THR A 271 -12.80 15.14 21.47
N GLY A 272 -13.04 13.98 20.84
CA GLY A 272 -14.13 13.76 19.88
C GLY A 272 -13.81 14.24 18.47
N GLU A 273 -12.51 14.37 18.15
CA GLU A 273 -12.06 14.67 16.79
C GLU A 273 -12.22 13.43 15.90
N ARG A 274 -12.48 13.66 14.61
CA ARG A 274 -12.67 12.60 13.60
C ARG A 274 -11.55 12.65 12.57
N PRO A 275 -11.26 11.50 11.92
CA PRO A 275 -10.38 11.47 10.76
C PRO A 275 -10.93 12.23 9.56
#